data_04051856964ef937fafdd525cf3fe96d
#
_entry.id   04051856964ef937fafdd525cf3fe96d
#
_cell.length_a   1.000
_cell.length_b   1.000
_cell.length_c   1.000
_cell.angle_alpha   90.00
_cell.angle_beta   90.00
_cell.angle_gamma   90.00
#
_symmetry.space_group_name_H-M   'P 1'
#
loop_
_entity.id
_entity.type
_entity.pdbx_description
1 polymer ?
#
loop_
_entity_poly.entity_id
_entity_poly.type
_entity_poly.pdbx_seq_one_letter_code
_entity_poly.pdbx_strand_id
1 'polypeptide(L)'
;EPKWTGSFGSNFRIQNFTVSFLFDARIGGTLYSGTWNRATTAGVVAESAEGREGYYLSNVIYGESSAKATSGYQYPDAYFEDGTPCLLFVKPNNRYASFDERSVFDASYIKFRELSVAYSLPKSILKKLPISGLRLAVVGRNLAILHQNTPKGIDPEASSSSGNAQGIEYGGMPPVSSVGFDIKLTF
;
A
#
# COMPACT_ATOMS: atom_id res chain seq x y z
N GLU A 1 -12.18 -7.51 6.61
CA GLU A 1 -11.48 -8.79 6.36
C GLU A 1 -11.39 -9.06 4.87
N PRO A 2 -10.34 -9.74 4.38
CA PRO A 2 -10.23 -10.10 2.98
C PRO A 2 -11.28 -11.16 2.61
N LYS A 3 -11.78 -11.08 1.38
CA LYS A 3 -12.70 -12.08 0.83
C LYS A 3 -11.95 -13.35 0.43
N TRP A 4 -10.71 -13.20 0.00
CA TRP A 4 -9.86 -14.28 -0.44
C TRP A 4 -8.39 -13.94 -0.28
N THR A 5 -7.59 -14.93 0.12
CA THR A 5 -6.13 -14.87 0.13
C THR A 5 -5.57 -16.16 -0.44
N GLY A 6 -4.49 -16.07 -1.18
CA GLY A 6 -3.85 -17.25 -1.74
C GLY A 6 -2.46 -16.95 -2.29
N SER A 7 -1.69 -18.01 -2.43
CA SER A 7 -0.34 -17.93 -2.98
C SER A 7 -0.19 -18.95 -4.10
N PHE A 8 0.58 -18.58 -5.12
CA PHE A 8 0.95 -19.45 -6.21
C PHE A 8 2.47 -19.48 -6.34
N GLY A 9 3.05 -20.66 -6.24
CA GLY A 9 4.47 -20.86 -6.40
C GLY A 9 4.78 -22.14 -7.15
N SER A 10 5.95 -22.18 -7.76
CA SER A 10 6.45 -23.37 -8.44
C SER A 10 7.96 -23.45 -8.33
N ASN A 11 8.46 -24.66 -8.51
CA ASN A 11 9.88 -24.96 -8.51
C ASN A 11 10.19 -25.81 -9.75
N PHE A 12 11.06 -25.29 -10.60
CA PHE A 12 11.50 -25.93 -11.83
C PHE A 12 12.97 -26.34 -11.71
N ARG A 13 13.24 -27.58 -12.05
CA ARG A 13 14.61 -28.07 -12.17
C ARG A 13 14.93 -28.41 -13.61
N ILE A 14 15.95 -27.73 -14.15
CA ILE A 14 16.45 -27.93 -15.50
C ILE A 14 17.95 -28.25 -15.37
N GLN A 15 18.30 -29.49 -15.54
CA GLN A 15 19.67 -29.97 -15.34
C GLN A 15 20.25 -29.61 -13.96
N ASN A 16 21.20 -28.70 -13.92
CA ASN A 16 21.86 -28.23 -12.69
C ASN A 16 21.24 -26.94 -12.13
N PHE A 17 20.30 -26.33 -12.84
CA PHE A 17 19.60 -25.15 -12.39
C PHE A 17 18.29 -25.52 -11.68
N THR A 18 18.02 -24.80 -10.63
CA THR A 18 16.72 -24.82 -9.94
C THR A 18 16.20 -23.40 -9.86
N VAL A 19 15.01 -23.16 -10.39
CA VAL A 19 14.34 -21.85 -10.34
C VAL A 19 13.06 -22.02 -9.56
N SER A 20 12.88 -21.23 -8.52
CA SER A 20 11.64 -21.18 -7.78
C SER A 20 11.10 -19.76 -7.71
N PHE A 21 9.78 -19.61 -7.71
CA PHE A 21 9.12 -18.34 -7.56
C PHE A 21 7.87 -18.48 -6.69
N LEU A 22 7.47 -17.36 -6.11
CA LEU A 22 6.27 -17.24 -5.27
C LEU A 22 5.56 -15.92 -5.57
N PHE A 23 4.29 -16.02 -5.91
CA PHE A 23 3.33 -14.91 -5.95
C PHE A 23 2.37 -15.04 -4.79
N ASP A 24 1.92 -13.91 -4.31
CA ASP A 24 0.95 -13.81 -3.22
C ASP A 24 -0.12 -12.80 -3.61
N ALA A 25 -1.38 -13.12 -3.31
CA ALA A 25 -2.51 -12.29 -3.65
C ALA A 25 -3.54 -12.25 -2.50
N ARG A 26 -4.12 -11.08 -2.36
CA ARG A 26 -5.22 -10.79 -1.44
C ARG A 26 -6.29 -10.04 -2.20
N ILE A 27 -7.54 -10.43 -2.05
CA ILE A 27 -8.70 -9.76 -2.66
C ILE A 27 -9.63 -9.33 -1.54
N GLY A 28 -9.96 -8.04 -1.55
CA GLY A 28 -10.78 -7.40 -0.54
C GLY A 28 -10.00 -7.12 0.76
N GLY A 29 -10.75 -6.72 1.76
CA GLY A 29 -10.22 -6.15 2.99
C GLY A 29 -10.13 -4.64 2.91
N THR A 30 -10.05 -4.01 4.05
CA THR A 30 -10.03 -2.56 4.19
C THR A 30 -8.79 -2.15 4.93
N LEU A 31 -8.12 -1.11 4.43
CA LEU A 31 -6.97 -0.48 5.06
C LEU A 31 -7.27 1.00 5.28
N TYR A 32 -7.21 1.45 6.52
CA TYR A 32 -7.13 2.86 6.85
C TYR A 32 -5.67 3.30 6.86
N SER A 33 -5.33 4.34 6.11
CA SER A 33 -3.99 4.89 6.08
C SER A 33 -3.93 6.27 6.73
N GLY A 34 -3.42 6.31 7.95
CA GLY A 34 -3.11 7.55 8.65
C GLY A 34 -1.94 8.29 7.99
N THR A 35 -1.02 7.58 7.36
CA THR A 35 0.05 8.18 6.55
C THR A 35 -0.51 8.98 5.38
N TRP A 36 -1.46 8.39 4.63
CA TRP A 36 -2.13 9.10 3.53
C TRP A 36 -2.92 10.30 4.02
N ASN A 37 -3.67 10.15 5.12
CA ASN A 37 -4.41 11.23 5.75
C ASN A 37 -3.49 12.41 6.11
N ARG A 38 -2.36 12.13 6.76
CA ARG A 38 -1.36 13.16 7.11
C ARG A 38 -0.69 13.77 5.90
N ALA A 39 -0.33 12.97 4.90
CA ALA A 39 0.26 13.44 3.66
C ALA A 39 -0.69 14.35 2.88
N THR A 40 -1.98 14.02 2.84
CA THR A 40 -3.03 14.86 2.23
C THR A 40 -3.20 16.17 3.00
N THR A 41 -3.26 16.10 4.33
CA THR A 41 -3.34 17.30 5.18
C THR A 41 -2.14 18.20 5.02
N ALA A 42 -0.94 17.62 4.92
CA ALA A 42 0.29 18.37 4.70
C ALA A 42 0.45 18.90 3.25
N GLY A 43 -0.41 18.44 2.33
CA GLY A 43 -0.38 18.90 0.93
C GLY A 43 0.76 18.32 0.11
N VAL A 44 1.31 17.16 0.49
CA VAL A 44 2.45 16.53 -0.21
C VAL A 44 2.05 15.44 -1.21
N VAL A 45 0.77 15.07 -1.26
CA VAL A 45 0.24 14.16 -2.27
C VAL A 45 -0.20 14.91 -3.52
N ALA A 46 -0.06 14.30 -4.70
CA ALA A 46 -0.41 14.94 -5.96
C ALA A 46 -1.88 15.42 -6.02
N GLU A 47 -2.80 14.62 -5.48
CA GLU A 47 -4.23 14.96 -5.43
C GLU A 47 -4.52 16.24 -4.61
N SER A 48 -3.68 16.56 -3.63
CA SER A 48 -3.81 17.78 -2.85
C SER A 48 -3.35 19.04 -3.60
N ALA A 49 -2.76 18.89 -4.79
CA ALA A 49 -2.38 20.00 -5.62
C ALA A 49 -3.57 20.59 -6.39
N GLU A 50 -4.56 19.75 -6.71
CA GLU A 50 -5.76 20.21 -7.41
C GLU A 50 -6.59 21.15 -6.51
N GLY A 51 -7.03 22.25 -7.08
CA GLY A 51 -7.91 23.20 -6.41
C GLY A 51 -7.29 23.93 -5.22
N ARG A 52 -5.96 23.99 -5.09
CA ARG A 52 -5.30 24.74 -3.98
C ARG A 52 -5.73 26.18 -3.89
N GLU A 53 -6.10 26.79 -5.00
CA GLU A 53 -6.64 28.15 -5.06
C GLU A 53 -8.06 28.23 -4.46
N GLY A 54 -8.68 27.09 -4.28
CA GLY A 54 -10.06 26.96 -3.84
C GLY A 54 -11.02 26.74 -5.01
N TYR A 55 -12.16 26.18 -4.73
CA TYR A 55 -13.23 25.97 -5.70
C TYR A 55 -14.59 26.01 -5.00
N TYR A 56 -15.62 26.21 -5.80
CA TYR A 56 -16.98 26.19 -5.32
C TYR A 56 -17.59 24.81 -5.46
N LEU A 57 -18.20 24.31 -4.40
CA LEU A 57 -18.96 23.07 -4.39
C LEU A 57 -20.44 23.38 -4.66
N SER A 58 -21.01 22.67 -5.63
CA SER A 58 -22.47 22.65 -5.86
C SER A 58 -23.07 21.44 -5.13
N ASN A 59 -24.36 21.56 -4.76
CA ASN A 59 -25.14 20.48 -4.14
C ASN A 59 -24.56 19.92 -2.83
N VAL A 60 -24.03 20.80 -1.98
CA VAL A 60 -23.54 20.42 -0.67
C VAL A 60 -24.66 20.51 0.35
N ILE A 61 -24.90 19.41 1.06
CA ILE A 61 -25.77 19.40 2.22
C ILE A 61 -24.92 19.81 3.43
N TYR A 62 -25.23 20.94 4.02
CA TYR A 62 -24.60 21.34 5.27
C TYR A 62 -25.19 20.54 6.43
N GLY A 63 -24.36 19.70 7.04
CA GLY A 63 -24.66 19.17 8.36
C GLY A 63 -24.37 20.25 9.41
N GLU A 64 -25.31 20.53 10.26
CA GLU A 64 -25.07 21.35 11.44
C GLU A 64 -24.09 20.63 12.37
N SER A 65 -22.98 21.28 12.74
CA SER A 65 -22.19 20.74 13.85
C SER A 65 -23.05 20.85 15.14
N SER A 66 -23.01 19.81 15.97
CA SER A 66 -23.80 19.76 17.21
C SER A 66 -23.63 21.00 18.09
N ALA A 67 -22.47 21.63 18.11
CA ALA A 67 -22.21 22.86 18.84
C ALA A 67 -22.86 24.09 18.21
N LYS A 68 -23.05 24.09 16.89
CA LYS A 68 -23.70 25.23 16.19
C LYS A 68 -25.21 25.08 16.06
N ALA A 69 -25.71 23.84 15.98
CA ALA A 69 -27.11 23.53 16.06
C ALA A 69 -27.69 24.05 17.39
N THR A 70 -26.95 23.93 18.50
CA THR A 70 -27.34 24.41 19.82
C THR A 70 -27.30 25.94 19.92
N SER A 71 -26.47 26.63 19.13
CA SER A 71 -26.34 28.10 19.18
C SER A 71 -27.23 28.85 18.21
N GLY A 72 -28.03 28.16 17.39
CA GLY A 72 -28.87 28.79 16.36
C GLY A 72 -28.06 29.56 15.29
N TYR A 73 -26.76 29.23 15.15
CA TYR A 73 -25.92 29.89 14.18
C TYR A 73 -26.27 29.38 12.78
N GLN A 74 -26.98 30.20 12.04
CA GLN A 74 -27.11 30.02 10.60
C GLN A 74 -25.77 30.46 9.98
N TYR A 75 -25.17 29.59 9.16
CA TYR A 75 -24.14 30.06 8.26
C TYR A 75 -24.78 31.17 7.42
N PRO A 76 -24.17 32.34 7.33
CA PRO A 76 -24.71 33.38 6.47
C PRO A 76 -24.85 32.74 5.09
N ASP A 77 -26.05 32.71 4.58
CA ASP A 77 -26.30 32.32 3.21
C ASP A 77 -25.44 33.25 2.37
N ALA A 78 -24.32 32.72 1.88
CA ALA A 78 -23.49 33.50 1.03
C ALA A 78 -24.22 33.60 -0.30
N TYR A 79 -24.78 34.72 -0.59
CA TYR A 79 -25.35 35.04 -1.87
C TYR A 79 -24.38 35.94 -2.62
N PHE A 80 -24.29 35.76 -3.94
CA PHE A 80 -23.66 36.73 -4.79
C PHE A 80 -24.53 38.03 -4.78
N GLU A 81 -23.95 39.15 -5.20
CA GLU A 81 -24.63 40.43 -5.29
C GLU A 81 -25.91 40.38 -6.14
N ASP A 82 -25.99 39.43 -7.08
CA ASP A 82 -27.16 39.19 -7.94
C ASP A 82 -28.24 38.32 -7.28
N GLY A 83 -28.04 37.93 -6.02
CA GLY A 83 -28.98 37.11 -5.27
C GLY A 83 -28.89 35.61 -5.55
N THR A 84 -27.94 35.15 -6.37
CA THR A 84 -27.70 33.71 -6.56
C THR A 84 -27.00 33.10 -5.35
N PRO A 85 -27.39 31.89 -4.89
CA PRO A 85 -26.76 31.24 -3.77
C PRO A 85 -25.27 31.04 -4.05
N CYS A 86 -24.43 31.56 -3.16
CA CYS A 86 -22.99 31.29 -3.21
C CYS A 86 -22.77 29.81 -2.92
N LEU A 87 -22.11 29.14 -3.83
CA LEU A 87 -21.62 27.79 -3.60
C LEU A 87 -20.56 27.82 -2.50
N LEU A 88 -20.50 26.80 -1.68
CA LEU A 88 -19.48 26.74 -0.64
C LEU A 88 -18.10 26.81 -1.24
N PHE A 89 -17.36 27.87 -0.91
CA PHE A 89 -15.97 27.99 -1.28
C PHE A 89 -15.13 27.12 -0.35
N VAL A 90 -14.43 26.14 -0.91
CA VAL A 90 -13.59 25.22 -0.17
C VAL A 90 -12.14 25.37 -0.60
N LYS A 91 -11.27 25.61 0.36
CA LYS A 91 -9.85 25.43 0.19
C LYS A 91 -9.52 23.98 0.59
N PRO A 92 -8.94 23.17 -0.32
CA PRO A 92 -8.78 21.73 -0.10
C PRO A 92 -7.94 21.36 1.13
N ASN A 93 -7.01 22.24 1.54
CA ASN A 93 -5.98 21.89 2.50
C ASN A 93 -6.43 21.53 3.91
N ASN A 94 -7.58 21.98 4.38
CA ASN A 94 -7.89 21.87 5.80
C ASN A 94 -9.13 21.09 6.17
N ARG A 95 -10.03 20.79 5.22
CA ARG A 95 -11.29 20.15 5.56
C ARG A 95 -11.51 18.78 4.90
N TYR A 96 -10.95 18.59 3.71
CA TYR A 96 -11.03 17.29 3.04
C TYR A 96 -10.22 16.19 3.72
N ALA A 97 -9.09 16.55 4.35
CA ALA A 97 -8.27 15.62 5.11
C ALA A 97 -8.92 15.19 6.44
N SER A 98 -9.94 15.90 6.90
CA SER A 98 -10.67 15.56 8.13
C SER A 98 -11.67 14.43 7.95
N PHE A 99 -11.91 13.97 6.71
CA PHE A 99 -12.78 12.85 6.44
C PHE A 99 -11.92 11.56 6.37
N ASP A 100 -11.94 10.80 7.44
CA ASP A 100 -11.22 9.51 7.55
C ASP A 100 -11.61 8.54 6.45
N GLU A 101 -12.83 8.63 5.95
CA GLU A 101 -13.36 7.83 4.85
C GLU A 101 -12.51 7.91 3.59
N ARG A 102 -11.90 9.06 3.29
CA ARG A 102 -10.99 9.24 2.15
C ARG A 102 -9.63 8.55 2.31
N SER A 103 -9.32 8.15 3.52
CA SER A 103 -8.09 7.44 3.85
C SER A 103 -8.32 5.93 4.03
N VAL A 104 -9.52 5.47 3.66
CA VAL A 104 -9.91 4.07 3.69
C VAL A 104 -9.84 3.50 2.28
N PHE A 105 -9.02 2.48 2.10
CA PHE A 105 -8.74 1.86 0.80
C PHE A 105 -9.08 0.38 0.80
N ASP A 106 -9.38 -0.14 -0.38
CA ASP A 106 -9.40 -1.57 -0.63
C ASP A 106 -7.96 -2.10 -0.53
N ALA A 107 -7.74 -3.09 0.32
CA ALA A 107 -6.44 -3.67 0.59
C ALA A 107 -6.08 -4.84 -0.35
N SER A 108 -6.69 -4.89 -1.53
CA SER A 108 -6.37 -5.90 -2.54
C SER A 108 -4.99 -5.67 -3.14
N TYR A 109 -4.26 -6.76 -3.35
CA TYR A 109 -2.95 -6.71 -3.99
C TYR A 109 -2.58 -8.04 -4.67
N ILE A 110 -1.60 -7.96 -5.56
CA ILE A 110 -0.83 -9.08 -6.09
C ILE A 110 0.65 -8.72 -5.96
N LYS A 111 1.42 -9.54 -5.26
CA LYS A 111 2.85 -9.33 -5.00
C LYS A 111 3.70 -10.47 -5.55
N PHE A 112 4.83 -10.11 -6.11
CA PHE A 112 5.90 -11.05 -6.43
C PHE A 112 6.81 -11.17 -5.21
N ARG A 113 6.59 -12.23 -4.42
CA ARG A 113 7.22 -12.41 -3.12
C ARG A 113 8.66 -12.88 -3.20
N GLU A 114 8.91 -13.90 -3.99
CA GLU A 114 10.22 -14.52 -4.03
C GLU A 114 10.55 -15.02 -5.43
N LEU A 115 11.82 -14.86 -5.77
CA LEU A 115 12.48 -15.54 -6.88
C LEU A 115 13.80 -16.10 -6.38
N SER A 116 14.04 -17.39 -6.58
CA SER A 116 15.32 -18.00 -6.29
C SER A 116 15.83 -18.71 -7.54
N VAL A 117 17.09 -18.46 -7.86
CA VAL A 117 17.80 -19.16 -8.93
C VAL A 117 19.02 -19.82 -8.32
N ALA A 118 19.06 -21.13 -8.34
CA ALA A 118 20.15 -21.93 -7.80
C ALA A 118 20.84 -22.75 -8.87
N TYR A 119 22.14 -22.88 -8.74
CA TYR A 119 22.97 -23.72 -9.56
C TYR A 119 23.72 -24.75 -8.70
N SER A 120 23.55 -26.03 -9.00
CA SER A 120 24.26 -27.13 -8.34
C SER A 120 25.44 -27.53 -9.20
N LEU A 121 26.64 -27.46 -8.67
CA LEU A 121 27.83 -27.82 -9.43
C LEU A 121 27.82 -29.32 -9.75
N PRO A 122 28.19 -29.71 -11.01
CA PRO A 122 28.30 -31.11 -11.40
C PRO A 122 29.37 -31.84 -10.59
N LYS A 123 29.11 -33.08 -10.24
CA LYS A 123 30.06 -33.92 -9.51
C LYS A 123 31.43 -34.06 -10.22
N SER A 124 31.48 -33.91 -11.54
CA SER A 124 32.72 -33.94 -12.31
C SER A 124 33.71 -32.85 -11.92
N ILE A 125 33.21 -31.67 -11.57
CA ILE A 125 34.03 -30.54 -11.13
C ILE A 125 34.47 -30.71 -9.66
N LEU A 126 33.62 -31.34 -8.84
CA LEU A 126 33.87 -31.51 -7.41
C LEU A 126 34.86 -32.63 -7.06
N LYS A 127 35.16 -33.52 -8.02
CA LYS A 127 36.07 -34.69 -7.81
C LYS A 127 37.45 -34.37 -7.23
N LYS A 128 37.90 -33.11 -7.39
CA LYS A 128 39.21 -32.65 -6.89
C LYS A 128 39.14 -31.94 -5.53
N LEU A 129 37.95 -31.80 -5.00
CA LEU A 129 37.67 -31.05 -3.74
C LEU A 129 37.19 -32.01 -2.67
N PRO A 130 37.46 -31.74 -1.39
CA PRO A 130 36.99 -32.56 -0.27
C PRO A 130 35.51 -32.32 0.06
N ILE A 131 34.68 -32.05 -0.95
CA ILE A 131 33.24 -31.77 -0.83
C ILE A 131 32.47 -32.67 -1.79
N SER A 132 31.32 -33.16 -1.36
CA SER A 132 30.45 -34.03 -2.15
C SER A 132 29.36 -33.23 -2.93
N GLY A 133 29.14 -31.98 -2.55
CA GLY A 133 28.18 -31.10 -3.22
C GLY A 133 28.43 -29.62 -2.97
N LEU A 134 28.16 -28.80 -3.98
CA LEU A 134 28.15 -27.34 -3.88
C LEU A 134 26.93 -26.79 -4.64
N ARG A 135 26.09 -26.04 -3.95
CA ARG A 135 24.97 -25.31 -4.53
C ARG A 135 25.13 -23.84 -4.22
N LEU A 136 24.98 -23.02 -5.25
CA LEU A 136 24.98 -21.57 -5.18
C LEU A 136 23.59 -21.09 -5.55
N ALA A 137 23.01 -20.17 -4.80
CA ALA A 137 21.73 -19.57 -5.14
C ALA A 137 21.73 -18.06 -4.92
N VAL A 138 20.95 -17.39 -5.76
CA VAL A 138 20.57 -15.99 -5.60
C VAL A 138 19.09 -15.98 -5.26
N VAL A 139 18.70 -15.27 -4.19
CA VAL A 139 17.33 -15.20 -3.70
C VAL A 139 16.93 -13.75 -3.60
N GLY A 140 15.90 -13.38 -4.32
CA GLY A 140 15.25 -12.08 -4.19
C GLY A 140 13.94 -12.21 -3.44
N ARG A 141 13.67 -11.31 -2.49
CA ARG A 141 12.41 -11.29 -1.72
C ARG A 141 11.72 -9.94 -1.81
N ASN A 142 10.39 -9.93 -1.74
CA ASN A 142 9.53 -8.75 -1.89
C ASN A 142 9.89 -7.94 -3.15
N LEU A 143 9.98 -8.63 -4.29
CA LEU A 143 10.56 -8.07 -5.51
C LEU A 143 9.71 -6.99 -6.14
N ALA A 144 8.39 -7.17 -6.15
CA ALA A 144 7.49 -6.21 -6.75
C ALA A 144 6.05 -6.33 -6.23
N ILE A 145 5.36 -5.21 -6.19
CA ILE A 145 3.90 -5.16 -6.11
C ILE A 145 3.41 -5.04 -7.56
N LEU A 146 2.76 -6.08 -8.06
CA LEU A 146 2.27 -6.14 -9.44
C LEU A 146 0.94 -5.40 -9.59
N HIS A 147 0.11 -5.47 -8.54
CA HIS A 147 -1.16 -4.78 -8.46
C HIS A 147 -1.46 -4.39 -7.03
N GLN A 148 -2.02 -3.20 -6.83
CA GLN A 148 -2.56 -2.73 -5.55
C GLN A 148 -3.69 -1.72 -5.78
N ASN A 149 -4.67 -1.72 -4.89
CA ASN A 149 -5.76 -0.74 -4.88
C ASN A 149 -5.49 0.43 -3.92
N THR A 150 -4.48 0.30 -3.07
CA THR A 150 -4.01 1.42 -2.24
C THR A 150 -3.22 2.43 -3.08
N PRO A 151 -3.14 3.70 -2.69
CA PRO A 151 -2.28 4.69 -3.33
C PRO A 151 -0.81 4.24 -3.38
N LYS A 152 -0.08 4.70 -4.41
CA LYS A 152 1.36 4.43 -4.50
C LYS A 152 2.09 4.93 -3.26
N GLY A 153 2.92 4.08 -2.68
CA GLY A 153 3.66 4.38 -1.44
C GLY A 153 2.97 3.88 -0.16
N ILE A 154 1.71 3.47 -0.22
CA ILE A 154 1.01 2.80 0.88
C ILE A 154 0.96 1.30 0.60
N ASP A 155 1.70 0.52 1.36
CA ASP A 155 1.68 -0.94 1.22
C ASP A 155 0.36 -1.50 1.77
N PRO A 156 -0.42 -2.28 0.97
CA PRO A 156 -1.71 -2.82 1.40
C PRO A 156 -1.63 -3.83 2.54
N GLU A 157 -0.44 -4.31 2.89
CA GLU A 157 -0.20 -5.19 4.04
C GLU A 157 0.34 -4.45 5.27
N ALA A 158 0.64 -3.16 5.13
CA ALA A 158 1.13 -2.39 6.26
C ALA A 158 0.11 -2.40 7.39
N SER A 159 0.59 -2.67 8.59
CA SER A 159 -0.21 -2.60 9.82
C SER A 159 0.65 -2.00 10.91
N SER A 160 0.12 -1.00 11.58
CA SER A 160 0.83 -0.34 12.70
C SER A 160 0.72 -1.11 14.01
N SER A 161 -0.12 -2.14 14.06
CA SER A 161 -0.29 -2.96 15.25
C SER A 161 -0.48 -4.45 14.91
N SER A 162 -0.05 -5.29 15.81
CA SER A 162 -0.39 -6.72 15.87
C SER A 162 -1.64 -6.90 16.74
N GLY A 163 -2.54 -7.80 16.37
CA GLY A 163 -3.77 -8.08 17.12
C GLY A 163 -5.03 -7.57 16.40
N ASN A 164 -6.05 -7.18 17.16
CA ASN A 164 -7.38 -6.87 16.61
C ASN A 164 -7.47 -5.54 15.85
N ALA A 165 -6.45 -4.69 15.90
CA ALA A 165 -6.39 -3.42 15.16
C ALA A 165 -5.65 -3.55 13.81
N GLN A 166 -5.66 -4.73 13.21
CA GLN A 166 -5.14 -4.95 11.86
C GLN A 166 -5.98 -4.16 10.84
N GLY A 167 -5.32 -3.64 9.80
CA GLY A 167 -5.98 -2.81 8.80
C GLY A 167 -5.88 -1.31 9.09
N ILE A 168 -5.07 -0.93 10.07
CA ILE A 168 -4.70 0.47 10.33
C ILE A 168 -3.20 0.62 10.08
N GLU A 169 -2.84 1.46 9.13
CA GLU A 169 -1.48 1.88 8.85
C GLU A 169 -1.29 3.33 9.32
N TYR A 170 -0.22 3.59 10.07
CA TYR A 170 0.10 4.93 10.55
C TYR A 170 1.62 5.09 10.67
N GLY A 171 2.25 5.62 9.63
CA GLY A 171 3.70 5.83 9.59
C GLY A 171 4.53 4.55 9.62
N GLY A 172 3.93 3.42 9.26
CA GLY A 172 4.61 2.13 9.20
C GLY A 172 5.65 2.10 8.09
N MET A 173 6.82 1.53 8.37
CA MET A 173 7.83 1.32 7.34
C MET A 173 7.36 0.20 6.39
N PRO A 174 7.27 0.44 5.09
CA PRO A 174 6.89 -0.61 4.15
C PRO A 174 7.97 -1.69 4.09
N PRO A 175 7.60 -2.95 3.78
CA PRO A 175 8.56 -4.01 3.60
C PRO A 175 9.49 -3.69 2.44
N VAL A 176 10.79 -3.93 2.64
CA VAL A 176 11.82 -3.67 1.64
C VAL A 176 12.07 -4.88 0.76
N SER A 177 12.46 -4.62 -0.50
CA SER A 177 13.00 -5.66 -1.36
C SER A 177 14.41 -6.03 -0.91
N SER A 178 14.73 -7.30 -0.93
CA SER A 178 16.07 -7.78 -0.57
C SER A 178 16.58 -8.80 -1.58
N VAL A 179 17.90 -8.79 -1.78
CA VAL A 179 18.61 -9.79 -2.58
C VAL A 179 19.70 -10.40 -1.71
N GLY A 180 19.73 -11.71 -1.65
CA GLY A 180 20.70 -12.47 -0.88
C GLY A 180 21.35 -13.57 -1.70
N PHE A 181 22.46 -14.07 -1.18
CA PHE A 181 23.17 -15.23 -1.73
C PHE A 181 23.10 -16.37 -0.74
N ASP A 182 22.90 -17.58 -1.24
CA ASP A 182 22.92 -18.81 -0.45
C ASP A 182 24.01 -19.73 -1.02
N ILE A 183 24.87 -20.23 -0.14
CA ILE A 183 25.93 -21.18 -0.49
C ILE A 183 25.76 -22.40 0.41
N LYS A 184 25.43 -23.53 -0.20
CA LYS A 184 25.33 -24.82 0.49
C LYS A 184 26.46 -25.74 0.10
N LEU A 185 27.27 -26.11 1.07
CA LEU A 185 28.35 -27.12 0.95
C LEU A 185 27.85 -28.43 1.57
N THR A 186 28.17 -29.54 0.92
CA THR A 186 27.96 -30.90 1.43
C THR A 186 29.28 -31.63 1.42
N PHE A 187 29.65 -32.17 2.55
CA PHE A 187 30.90 -32.93 2.74
C PHE A 187 30.68 -34.44 2.64
#